data_1cf17f5eef6967ad9e74aa370b41cea7
#
_entry.id   1cf17f5eef6967ad9e74aa370b41cea7
#
_cell.length_a   1.000
_cell.length_b   1.000
_cell.length_c   1.000
_cell.angle_alpha   90.00
_cell.angle_beta   90.00
_cell.angle_gamma   90.00
#
_symmetry.space_group_name_H-M   'P 1'
#
loop_
_entity.id
_entity.type
_entity.pdbx_description
1 polymer ?
#
loop_
_entity_poly.entity_id
_entity_poly.type
_entity_poly.pdbx_seq_one_letter_code
_entity_poly.pdbx_strand_id
1 'polypeptide(L)'
;MSTAKSPLYIGNDTTSSKGYTRMARQMIANGGNAFAFFTRNPRGGRAKEIDPEDVRKFLELTEEYKFGKIVAHAPYVLNGCSEKENIREFARETMADDLKRMEWTPGNYYNFHPGSHVGQGAEAGVRMIAEMLNEVLTEEQTTTVLLETMSGKGTEMGRNFEELRQILDLVEKKDNMGICLDTCHVWDGGYDIVNNLDGVLEEFDRIIGLEKLKAIHLNDSLNDLGSPKARHARIGEGRIGLEARVRVIRHPRLEGIPFILETPNDDEGWAAENRTLREAYEKS
;
A
#
# COMPACT_ATOMS: atom_id res chain seq x y z
N MET A 1 5.21 28.28 21.12
CA MET A 1 5.16 28.30 19.65
C MET A 1 4.29 27.12 19.23
N SER A 2 3.11 27.39 18.67
CA SER A 2 2.26 26.32 18.14
C SER A 2 2.98 25.76 16.90
N THR A 3 3.56 24.57 17.01
CA THR A 3 4.06 23.86 15.85
C THR A 3 2.86 23.55 14.98
N ALA A 4 2.84 24.09 13.76
CA ALA A 4 1.79 23.79 12.81
C ALA A 4 1.71 22.25 12.65
N LYS A 5 0.50 21.71 12.76
CA LYS A 5 0.26 20.28 12.61
C LYS A 5 0.64 19.82 11.20
N SER A 6 1.32 18.70 11.09
CA SER A 6 1.67 18.13 9.78
C SER A 6 0.42 17.87 8.93
N PRO A 7 0.48 18.08 7.61
CA PRO A 7 -0.66 17.80 6.76
C PRO A 7 -1.03 16.31 6.77
N LEU A 8 -2.33 16.01 6.86
CA LEU A 8 -2.83 14.65 6.71
C LEU A 8 -2.97 14.30 5.23
N TYR A 9 -2.24 13.27 4.78
CA TYR A 9 -2.39 12.68 3.46
C TYR A 9 -3.30 11.46 3.55
N ILE A 10 -4.51 11.58 3.04
CA ILE A 10 -5.52 10.53 3.10
C ILE A 10 -6.34 10.49 1.83
N GLY A 11 -6.79 9.33 1.44
CA GLY A 11 -7.67 9.11 0.31
C GLY A 11 -8.06 7.65 0.19
N ASN A 12 -8.49 7.26 -0.99
CA ASN A 12 -9.02 5.92 -1.26
C ASN A 12 -8.52 5.37 -2.60
N ASP A 13 -8.91 4.15 -2.90
CA ASP A 13 -8.68 3.54 -4.21
C ASP A 13 -9.41 4.29 -5.31
N THR A 14 -8.79 4.33 -6.48
CA THR A 14 -9.39 4.85 -7.71
C THR A 14 -8.96 4.00 -8.92
N THR A 15 -9.49 4.30 -10.08
CA THR A 15 -9.18 3.56 -11.31
C THR A 15 -8.52 4.45 -12.37
N SER A 16 -7.44 3.94 -12.97
CA SER A 16 -6.75 4.58 -14.10
C SER A 16 -7.49 4.42 -15.45
N SER A 17 -8.60 3.68 -15.49
CA SER A 17 -9.31 3.36 -16.74
C SER A 17 -9.77 4.60 -17.52
N LYS A 18 -10.04 5.71 -16.85
CA LYS A 18 -10.47 6.98 -17.43
C LYS A 18 -9.37 8.04 -17.46
N GLY A 19 -8.11 7.65 -17.22
CA GLY A 19 -6.93 8.51 -17.25
C GLY A 19 -6.51 9.09 -15.89
N TYR A 20 -5.33 9.70 -15.88
CA TYR A 20 -4.68 10.22 -14.67
C TYR A 20 -5.38 11.47 -14.12
N THR A 21 -5.70 12.44 -14.97
CA THR A 21 -6.43 13.66 -14.57
C THR A 21 -7.75 13.33 -13.87
N ARG A 22 -8.44 12.28 -14.35
CA ARG A 22 -9.70 11.83 -13.75
C ARG A 22 -9.50 11.29 -12.35
N MET A 23 -8.42 10.54 -12.10
CA MET A 23 -8.08 10.04 -10.76
C MET A 23 -7.90 11.20 -9.77
N ALA A 24 -7.11 12.21 -10.13
CA ALA A 24 -6.90 13.37 -9.26
C ALA A 24 -8.21 14.13 -8.97
N ARG A 25 -9.02 14.39 -9.98
CA ARG A 25 -10.31 15.09 -9.81
C ARG A 25 -11.28 14.31 -8.93
N GLN A 26 -11.37 13.01 -9.11
CA GLN A 26 -12.19 12.15 -8.28
C GLN A 26 -11.72 12.18 -6.82
N MET A 27 -10.42 12.09 -6.59
CA MET A 27 -9.87 12.15 -5.25
C MET A 27 -10.11 13.49 -4.56
N ILE A 28 -9.96 14.60 -5.29
CA ILE A 28 -10.30 15.94 -4.79
C ILE A 28 -11.79 16.01 -4.40
N ALA A 29 -12.68 15.49 -5.25
CA ALA A 29 -14.12 15.42 -4.96
C ALA A 29 -14.44 14.58 -3.72
N ASN A 30 -13.69 13.51 -3.49
CA ASN A 30 -13.82 12.65 -2.30
C ASN A 30 -13.14 13.24 -1.04
N GLY A 31 -12.58 14.45 -1.12
CA GLY A 31 -11.90 15.10 0.01
C GLY A 31 -10.53 14.52 0.33
N GLY A 32 -9.94 13.77 -0.60
CA GLY A 32 -8.62 13.16 -0.46
C GLY A 32 -7.50 13.98 -1.12
N ASN A 33 -6.27 13.69 -0.72
CA ASN A 33 -5.03 14.24 -1.27
C ASN A 33 -3.91 13.20 -1.35
N ALA A 34 -4.26 11.94 -1.29
CA ALA A 34 -3.45 10.76 -1.57
C ALA A 34 -4.39 9.68 -2.11
N PHE A 35 -3.91 8.73 -2.86
CA PHE A 35 -4.74 7.62 -3.35
C PHE A 35 -3.91 6.42 -3.80
N ALA A 36 -4.59 5.27 -3.95
CA ALA A 36 -4.05 4.13 -4.65
C ALA A 36 -4.79 3.88 -5.97
N PHE A 37 -4.12 3.25 -6.91
CA PHE A 37 -4.70 2.87 -8.19
C PHE A 37 -3.97 1.67 -8.78
N PHE A 38 -4.66 0.90 -9.62
CA PHE A 38 -4.03 -0.18 -10.36
C PHE A 38 -3.44 0.36 -11.68
N THR A 39 -2.17 0.02 -11.94
CA THR A 39 -1.47 0.38 -13.18
C THR A 39 -2.10 -0.28 -14.41
N ARG A 40 -2.78 -1.41 -14.20
CA ARG A 40 -3.49 -2.23 -15.18
C ARG A 40 -4.69 -2.91 -14.51
N ASN A 41 -5.42 -3.73 -15.26
CA ASN A 41 -6.51 -4.50 -14.67
C ASN A 41 -6.01 -5.32 -13.47
N PRO A 42 -6.66 -5.23 -12.28
CA PRO A 42 -6.25 -5.96 -11.08
C PRO A 42 -6.24 -7.49 -11.22
N ARG A 43 -6.93 -8.02 -12.22
CA ARG A 43 -6.90 -9.46 -12.57
C ARG A 43 -5.81 -9.81 -13.57
N GLY A 44 -4.92 -8.88 -13.88
CA GLY A 44 -3.89 -9.00 -14.92
C GLY A 44 -4.37 -8.50 -16.27
N GLY A 45 -3.47 -8.52 -17.22
CA GLY A 45 -3.74 -8.10 -18.58
C GLY A 45 -2.90 -6.91 -19.04
N ARG A 46 -3.17 -6.49 -20.27
CA ARG A 46 -2.41 -5.40 -20.91
C ARG A 46 -2.76 -4.06 -20.28
N ALA A 47 -1.74 -3.27 -19.97
CA ALA A 47 -1.93 -1.91 -19.51
C ALA A 47 -2.36 -1.01 -20.67
N LYS A 48 -3.21 -0.01 -20.37
CA LYS A 48 -3.61 1.01 -21.32
C LYS A 48 -2.41 1.94 -21.63
N GLU A 49 -2.32 2.41 -22.85
CA GLU A 49 -1.33 3.42 -23.23
C GLU A 49 -1.51 4.71 -22.40
N ILE A 50 -0.39 5.31 -21.99
CA ILE A 50 -0.39 6.55 -21.21
C ILE A 50 -0.39 7.73 -22.18
N ASP A 51 -1.31 8.66 -21.97
CA ASP A 51 -1.36 9.95 -22.66
C ASP A 51 -0.47 10.96 -21.92
N PRO A 52 0.62 11.46 -22.54
CA PRO A 52 1.53 12.41 -21.91
C PRO A 52 0.85 13.72 -21.47
N GLU A 53 -0.12 14.19 -22.23
CA GLU A 53 -0.85 15.45 -21.90
C GLU A 53 -1.77 15.25 -20.69
N ASP A 54 -2.41 14.10 -20.58
CA ASP A 54 -3.21 13.74 -19.41
C ASP A 54 -2.34 13.67 -18.14
N VAL A 55 -1.16 13.06 -18.23
CA VAL A 55 -0.20 13.01 -17.10
C VAL A 55 0.29 14.41 -16.73
N ARG A 56 0.60 15.26 -17.71
CA ARG A 56 1.02 16.64 -17.44
C ARG A 56 -0.04 17.40 -16.62
N LYS A 57 -1.30 17.33 -17.04
CA LYS A 57 -2.42 17.92 -16.30
C LYS A 57 -2.62 17.32 -14.91
N PHE A 58 -2.42 16.03 -14.80
CA PHE A 58 -2.46 15.32 -13.52
C PHE A 58 -1.40 15.87 -12.55
N LEU A 59 -0.15 16.01 -12.99
CA LEU A 59 0.93 16.52 -12.17
C LEU A 59 0.67 17.96 -11.71
N GLU A 60 0.14 18.82 -12.59
CA GLU A 60 -0.27 20.18 -12.22
C GLU A 60 -1.36 20.19 -11.14
N LEU A 61 -2.39 19.33 -11.25
CA LEU A 61 -3.44 19.21 -10.25
C LEU A 61 -2.91 18.70 -8.91
N THR A 62 -2.04 17.69 -8.92
CA THR A 62 -1.50 17.15 -7.68
C THR A 62 -0.58 18.13 -6.95
N GLU A 63 0.12 18.99 -7.68
CA GLU A 63 0.90 20.09 -7.12
C GLU A 63 0.00 21.19 -6.54
N GLU A 64 -0.99 21.64 -7.31
CA GLU A 64 -1.95 22.69 -6.89
C GLU A 64 -2.67 22.30 -5.60
N TYR A 65 -3.16 21.07 -5.53
CA TYR A 65 -3.91 20.55 -4.38
C TYR A 65 -3.03 19.90 -3.30
N LYS A 66 -1.70 20.01 -3.43
CA LYS A 66 -0.71 19.54 -2.44
C LYS A 66 -0.90 18.06 -2.07
N PHE A 67 -0.97 17.22 -3.07
CA PHE A 67 -1.07 15.78 -2.87
C PHE A 67 0.19 15.23 -2.19
N GLY A 68 -0.01 14.25 -1.34
CA GLY A 68 1.05 13.35 -0.87
C GLY A 68 1.43 12.34 -1.96
N LYS A 69 2.23 11.37 -1.55
CA LYS A 69 2.59 10.26 -2.45
C LYS A 69 1.36 9.48 -2.87
N ILE A 70 1.31 9.11 -4.15
CA ILE A 70 0.34 8.15 -4.66
C ILE A 70 0.95 6.75 -4.63
N VAL A 71 0.09 5.75 -4.52
CA VAL A 71 0.49 4.35 -4.38
C VAL A 71 -0.14 3.55 -5.51
N ALA A 72 0.65 3.17 -6.51
CA ALA A 72 0.19 2.22 -7.50
C ALA A 72 0.15 0.83 -6.90
N HIS A 73 -0.83 0.02 -7.27
CA HIS A 73 -0.96 -1.36 -6.80
C HIS A 73 -0.76 -2.34 -7.95
N ALA A 74 0.05 -3.35 -7.71
CA ALA A 74 0.24 -4.44 -8.65
C ALA A 74 -1.05 -5.27 -8.82
N PRO A 75 -1.26 -5.94 -9.96
CA PRO A 75 -2.35 -6.88 -10.11
C PRO A 75 -2.33 -7.96 -9.02
N TYR A 76 -3.50 -8.37 -8.53
CA TYR A 76 -3.60 -9.41 -7.50
C TYR A 76 -3.07 -10.78 -7.95
N VAL A 77 -3.00 -11.02 -9.27
CA VAL A 77 -2.49 -12.27 -9.84
C VAL A 77 -0.96 -12.34 -9.89
N LEU A 78 -0.27 -11.24 -9.57
CA LEU A 78 1.19 -11.21 -9.55
C LEU A 78 1.70 -12.09 -8.40
N ASN A 79 2.46 -13.14 -8.73
CA ASN A 79 3.05 -14.05 -7.75
C ASN A 79 4.48 -14.44 -8.16
N GLY A 80 5.46 -13.71 -7.64
CA GLY A 80 6.88 -13.93 -7.92
C GLY A 80 7.47 -15.19 -7.27
N CYS A 81 6.73 -15.85 -6.37
CA CYS A 81 7.18 -17.08 -5.71
C CYS A 81 6.31 -18.31 -6.00
N SER A 82 5.56 -18.29 -7.09
CA SER A 82 4.81 -19.46 -7.55
C SER A 82 5.75 -20.64 -7.86
N GLU A 83 5.28 -21.87 -7.66
CA GLU A 83 5.97 -23.08 -8.13
C GLU A 83 6.11 -23.14 -9.67
N LYS A 84 5.20 -22.47 -10.39
CA LYS A 84 5.13 -22.46 -11.85
C LYS A 84 6.00 -21.35 -12.45
N GLU A 85 6.98 -21.72 -13.27
CA GLU A 85 7.90 -20.77 -13.92
C GLU A 85 7.17 -19.70 -14.75
N ASN A 86 6.17 -20.09 -15.53
CA ASN A 86 5.42 -19.14 -16.35
C ASN A 86 4.66 -18.08 -15.52
N ILE A 87 4.27 -18.39 -14.29
CA ILE A 87 3.64 -17.42 -13.38
C ILE A 87 4.69 -16.48 -12.82
N ARG A 88 5.88 -16.97 -12.46
CA ARG A 88 7.01 -16.12 -12.02
C ARG A 88 7.49 -15.20 -13.14
N GLU A 89 7.59 -15.72 -14.37
CA GLU A 89 7.97 -14.94 -15.55
C GLU A 89 6.96 -13.81 -15.80
N PHE A 90 5.67 -14.11 -15.78
CA PHE A 90 4.60 -13.12 -15.86
C PHE A 90 4.71 -12.05 -14.76
N ALA A 91 5.04 -12.44 -13.54
CA ALA A 91 5.22 -11.51 -12.42
C ALA A 91 6.41 -10.56 -12.67
N ARG A 92 7.56 -11.07 -13.13
CA ARG A 92 8.75 -10.26 -13.48
C ARG A 92 8.44 -9.27 -14.60
N GLU A 93 7.87 -9.74 -15.69
CA GLU A 93 7.53 -8.89 -16.84
C GLU A 93 6.52 -7.81 -16.47
N THR A 94 5.47 -8.18 -15.72
CA THR A 94 4.43 -7.24 -15.29
C THR A 94 5.01 -6.17 -14.38
N MET A 95 5.78 -6.54 -13.36
CA MET A 95 6.39 -5.57 -12.45
C MET A 95 7.38 -4.65 -13.17
N ALA A 96 8.22 -5.20 -14.05
CA ALA A 96 9.17 -4.42 -14.84
C ALA A 96 8.46 -3.38 -15.74
N ASP A 97 7.35 -3.75 -16.37
CA ASP A 97 6.55 -2.83 -17.17
C ASP A 97 5.85 -1.78 -16.29
N ASP A 98 5.28 -2.19 -15.18
CA ASP A 98 4.63 -1.26 -14.23
C ASP A 98 5.62 -0.24 -13.68
N LEU A 99 6.84 -0.65 -13.33
CA LEU A 99 7.87 0.28 -12.84
C LEU A 99 8.29 1.31 -13.89
N LYS A 100 8.38 0.92 -15.16
CA LYS A 100 8.59 1.88 -16.27
C LYS A 100 7.43 2.88 -16.39
N ARG A 101 6.21 2.39 -16.24
CA ARG A 101 5.01 3.25 -16.26
C ARG A 101 4.97 4.22 -15.10
N MET A 102 5.45 3.81 -13.93
CA MET A 102 5.51 4.68 -12.74
C MET A 102 6.44 5.89 -12.92
N GLU A 103 7.43 5.82 -13.80
CA GLU A 103 8.32 6.96 -14.09
C GLU A 103 7.63 8.12 -14.83
N TRP A 104 6.40 7.93 -15.30
CA TRP A 104 5.54 9.04 -15.74
C TRP A 104 5.06 9.92 -14.58
N THR A 105 4.99 9.36 -13.37
CA THR A 105 4.66 10.05 -12.12
C THR A 105 5.81 9.83 -11.12
N PRO A 106 6.97 10.48 -11.33
CA PRO A 106 8.19 10.14 -10.63
C PRO A 106 8.11 10.39 -9.11
N GLY A 107 8.88 9.61 -8.35
CA GLY A 107 9.02 9.77 -6.91
C GLY A 107 7.84 9.23 -6.08
N ASN A 108 7.00 8.41 -6.65
CA ASN A 108 5.85 7.78 -5.98
C ASN A 108 6.11 6.30 -5.62
N TYR A 109 5.09 5.59 -5.18
CA TYR A 109 5.18 4.25 -4.64
C TYR A 109 4.48 3.22 -5.52
N TYR A 110 5.05 2.03 -5.59
CA TYR A 110 4.45 0.85 -6.21
C TYR A 110 4.35 -0.26 -5.18
N ASN A 111 3.16 -0.62 -4.78
CA ASN A 111 2.85 -1.64 -3.78
C ASN A 111 2.46 -2.96 -4.43
N PHE A 112 2.89 -4.07 -3.85
CA PHE A 112 2.46 -5.40 -4.28
C PHE A 112 2.32 -6.36 -3.11
N HIS A 113 1.41 -7.32 -3.23
CA HIS A 113 1.34 -8.47 -2.34
C HIS A 113 2.57 -9.35 -2.60
N PRO A 114 3.34 -9.73 -1.59
CA PRO A 114 4.57 -10.51 -1.80
C PRO A 114 4.38 -11.80 -2.58
N GLY A 115 3.21 -12.41 -2.49
CA GLY A 115 2.84 -13.61 -3.22
C GLY A 115 2.52 -14.79 -2.30
N SER A 116 2.49 -15.99 -2.87
CA SER A 116 2.21 -17.22 -2.16
C SER A 116 3.16 -18.33 -2.62
N HIS A 117 3.79 -19.02 -1.67
CA HIS A 117 4.80 -20.05 -1.97
C HIS A 117 4.21 -21.40 -2.42
N VAL A 118 2.90 -21.58 -2.31
CA VAL A 118 2.16 -22.77 -2.81
C VAL A 118 2.84 -24.09 -2.45
N GLY A 119 3.13 -24.28 -1.14
CA GLY A 119 3.72 -25.53 -0.61
C GLY A 119 5.25 -25.66 -0.72
N GLN A 120 5.95 -24.73 -1.37
CA GLN A 120 7.43 -24.78 -1.47
C GLN A 120 8.15 -24.39 -0.18
N GLY A 121 7.43 -23.79 0.77
CA GLY A 121 7.95 -23.29 2.04
C GLY A 121 8.31 -21.79 2.00
N ALA A 122 8.21 -21.16 3.16
CA ALA A 122 8.42 -19.73 3.31
C ALA A 122 9.85 -19.29 2.91
N GLU A 123 10.86 -20.08 3.25
CA GLU A 123 12.26 -19.79 2.89
C GLU A 123 12.47 -19.71 1.36
N ALA A 124 11.89 -20.65 0.62
CA ALA A 124 11.90 -20.61 -0.85
C ALA A 124 11.15 -19.39 -1.38
N GLY A 125 10.00 -19.07 -0.78
CA GLY A 125 9.23 -17.88 -1.12
C GLY A 125 10.00 -16.59 -0.95
N VAL A 126 10.69 -16.43 0.18
CA VAL A 126 11.55 -15.27 0.47
C VAL A 126 12.64 -15.11 -0.60
N ARG A 127 13.36 -16.19 -0.94
CA ARG A 127 14.40 -16.14 -1.98
C ARG A 127 13.85 -15.75 -3.35
N MET A 128 12.78 -16.38 -3.79
CA MET A 128 12.19 -16.13 -5.10
C MET A 128 11.68 -14.70 -5.25
N ILE A 129 11.05 -14.15 -4.20
CA ILE A 129 10.58 -12.75 -4.22
C ILE A 129 11.77 -11.79 -4.31
N ALA A 130 12.83 -12.02 -3.53
CA ALA A 130 14.04 -11.20 -3.57
C ALA A 130 14.76 -11.31 -4.93
N GLU A 131 14.84 -12.48 -5.52
CA GLU A 131 15.39 -12.68 -6.87
C GLU A 131 14.60 -11.89 -7.91
N MET A 132 13.28 -11.96 -7.91
CA MET A 132 12.43 -11.14 -8.79
C MET A 132 12.72 -9.64 -8.62
N LEU A 133 12.79 -9.15 -7.39
CA LEU A 133 13.08 -7.75 -7.12
C LEU A 133 14.49 -7.35 -7.60
N ASN A 134 15.50 -8.20 -7.40
CA ASN A 134 16.86 -7.94 -7.89
C ASN A 134 16.95 -7.88 -9.40
N GLU A 135 16.09 -8.62 -10.12
CA GLU A 135 16.02 -8.57 -11.59
C GLU A 135 15.30 -7.32 -12.13
N VAL A 136 14.25 -6.85 -11.43
CA VAL A 136 13.39 -5.78 -11.96
C VAL A 136 13.72 -4.38 -11.46
N LEU A 137 14.34 -4.24 -10.28
CA LEU A 137 14.73 -2.94 -9.74
C LEU A 137 15.92 -2.36 -10.51
N THR A 138 15.84 -1.08 -10.86
CA THR A 138 16.91 -0.34 -11.54
C THR A 138 17.47 0.78 -10.67
N GLU A 139 18.69 1.25 -10.98
CA GLU A 139 19.29 2.37 -10.24
C GLU A 139 18.68 3.72 -10.60
N GLU A 140 18.15 3.82 -11.82
CA GLU A 140 17.60 5.07 -12.36
C GLU A 140 16.17 5.34 -11.93
N GLN A 141 15.46 4.31 -11.42
CA GLN A 141 14.06 4.50 -11.01
C GLN A 141 13.92 5.44 -9.82
N THR A 142 12.89 6.29 -9.88
CA THR A 142 12.50 7.15 -8.75
C THR A 142 11.42 6.51 -7.87
N THR A 143 10.80 5.45 -8.35
CA THR A 143 9.73 4.74 -7.69
C THR A 143 10.26 3.85 -6.57
N THR A 144 9.69 3.98 -5.38
CA THR A 144 9.95 3.04 -4.27
C THR A 144 8.94 1.90 -4.34
N VAL A 145 9.44 0.66 -4.32
CA VAL A 145 8.61 -0.54 -4.33
C VAL A 145 8.29 -0.96 -2.90
N LEU A 146 7.01 -1.17 -2.60
CA LEU A 146 6.53 -1.52 -1.28
C LEU A 146 6.09 -2.98 -1.22
N LEU A 147 6.60 -3.71 -0.25
CA LEU A 147 6.05 -4.99 0.19
C LEU A 147 4.86 -4.72 1.11
N GLU A 148 3.72 -5.29 0.82
CA GLU A 148 2.56 -5.18 1.69
C GLU A 148 2.61 -6.20 2.84
N THR A 149 2.21 -5.78 4.05
CA THR A 149 1.96 -6.70 5.15
C THR A 149 0.71 -7.52 4.87
N MET A 150 0.80 -8.84 5.02
CA MET A 150 -0.28 -9.77 4.70
C MET A 150 -0.81 -10.47 5.96
N SER A 151 -2.01 -11.04 5.87
CA SER A 151 -2.65 -11.72 7.00
C SER A 151 -2.10 -13.13 7.27
N GLY A 152 -1.38 -13.71 6.33
CA GLY A 152 -0.90 -15.09 6.41
C GLY A 152 -1.93 -16.14 6.03
N LYS A 153 -2.90 -15.78 5.19
CA LYS A 153 -3.90 -16.73 4.68
C LYS A 153 -3.23 -17.81 3.81
N GLY A 154 -3.41 -19.06 4.18
CA GLY A 154 -2.86 -20.19 3.43
C GLY A 154 -1.32 -20.16 3.40
N THR A 155 -0.75 -20.05 2.20
CA THR A 155 0.70 -19.99 1.96
C THR A 155 1.20 -18.59 1.56
N GLU A 156 0.43 -17.58 1.91
CA GLU A 156 0.69 -16.17 1.64
C GLU A 156 1.96 -15.71 2.34
N MET A 157 2.82 -15.00 1.62
CA MET A 157 4.06 -14.42 2.10
C MET A 157 3.83 -13.02 2.67
N GLY A 158 4.70 -12.57 3.59
CA GLY A 158 4.57 -11.26 4.23
C GLY A 158 3.65 -11.26 5.46
N ARG A 159 3.40 -12.42 6.03
CA ARG A 159 2.49 -12.62 7.17
C ARG A 159 2.99 -12.05 8.50
N ASN A 160 4.27 -11.75 8.60
CA ASN A 160 4.90 -11.14 9.77
C ASN A 160 6.08 -10.25 9.35
N PHE A 161 6.56 -9.44 10.27
CA PHE A 161 7.63 -8.49 10.01
C PHE A 161 8.97 -9.17 9.71
N GLU A 162 9.22 -10.35 10.28
CA GLU A 162 10.43 -11.13 10.05
C GLU A 162 10.53 -11.62 8.60
N GLU A 163 9.44 -12.13 8.01
CA GLU A 163 9.44 -12.52 6.59
C GLU A 163 9.71 -11.32 5.66
N LEU A 164 9.10 -10.17 5.94
CA LEU A 164 9.34 -8.94 5.17
C LEU A 164 10.80 -8.50 5.31
N ARG A 165 11.35 -8.56 6.51
CA ARG A 165 12.76 -8.24 6.76
C ARG A 165 13.70 -9.19 6.01
N GLN A 166 13.42 -10.48 6.01
CA GLN A 166 14.21 -11.48 5.27
C GLN A 166 14.23 -11.18 3.75
N ILE A 167 13.10 -10.78 3.19
CA ILE A 167 13.04 -10.36 1.77
C ILE A 167 13.91 -9.12 1.55
N LEU A 168 13.75 -8.09 2.38
CA LEU A 168 14.52 -6.84 2.28
C LEU A 168 16.04 -7.08 2.41
N ASP A 169 16.46 -8.02 3.25
CA ASP A 169 17.87 -8.34 3.45
C ASP A 169 18.55 -8.93 2.21
N LEU A 170 17.78 -9.66 1.38
CA LEU A 170 18.25 -10.27 0.15
C LEU A 170 18.14 -9.35 -1.09
N VAL A 171 17.43 -8.23 -0.98
CA VAL A 171 17.34 -7.26 -2.06
C VAL A 171 18.60 -6.38 -2.09
N GLU A 172 19.23 -6.27 -3.25
CA GLU A 172 20.46 -5.50 -3.45
C GLU A 172 20.21 -3.99 -3.39
N LYS A 173 19.17 -3.52 -4.09
CA LYS A 173 18.77 -2.09 -4.15
C LYS A 173 17.80 -1.72 -3.03
N LYS A 174 18.26 -1.82 -1.79
CA LYS A 174 17.44 -1.63 -0.58
C LYS A 174 16.84 -0.22 -0.44
N ASP A 175 17.47 0.78 -1.01
CA ASP A 175 16.99 2.17 -0.95
C ASP A 175 15.72 2.38 -1.79
N ASN A 176 15.49 1.51 -2.78
CA ASN A 176 14.29 1.50 -3.61
C ASN A 176 13.16 0.65 -3.01
N MET A 177 13.32 0.16 -1.79
CA MET A 177 12.35 -0.69 -1.10
C MET A 177 11.76 -0.04 0.14
N GLY A 178 10.49 -0.32 0.38
CA GLY A 178 9.77 0.04 1.58
C GLY A 178 8.66 -0.95 1.90
N ILE A 179 7.84 -0.61 2.87
CA ILE A 179 6.71 -1.40 3.35
C ILE A 179 5.43 -0.58 3.24
N CYS A 180 4.35 -1.22 2.83
CA CYS A 180 2.98 -0.77 3.02
C CYS A 180 2.34 -1.61 4.13
N LEU A 181 1.91 -0.98 5.22
CA LEU A 181 1.22 -1.66 6.31
C LEU A 181 -0.28 -1.57 6.08
N ASP A 182 -0.95 -2.72 5.93
CA ASP A 182 -2.41 -2.80 5.92
C ASP A 182 -2.93 -3.12 7.33
N THR A 183 -3.77 -2.24 7.86
CA THR A 183 -4.29 -2.37 9.23
C THR A 183 -5.20 -3.58 9.42
N CYS A 184 -5.97 -3.98 8.39
CA CYS A 184 -6.74 -5.21 8.39
C CYS A 184 -5.83 -6.44 8.39
N HIS A 185 -4.83 -6.45 7.52
CA HIS A 185 -3.92 -7.59 7.38
C HIS A 185 -3.09 -7.85 8.64
N VAL A 186 -2.52 -6.80 9.24
CA VAL A 186 -1.75 -7.00 10.49
C VAL A 186 -2.64 -7.42 11.65
N TRP A 187 -3.85 -6.87 11.76
CA TRP A 187 -4.84 -7.31 12.75
C TRP A 187 -5.20 -8.79 12.57
N ASP A 188 -5.54 -9.18 11.36
CA ASP A 188 -5.83 -10.57 11.02
C ASP A 188 -4.61 -11.48 11.21
N GLY A 189 -3.40 -10.95 11.06
CA GLY A 189 -2.13 -11.62 11.32
C GLY A 189 -1.73 -11.72 12.80
N GLY A 190 -2.49 -11.10 13.71
CA GLY A 190 -2.29 -11.20 15.15
C GLY A 190 -1.61 -10.00 15.82
N TYR A 191 -1.36 -8.90 15.08
CA TYR A 191 -0.84 -7.65 15.66
C TYR A 191 -1.97 -6.79 16.21
N ASP A 192 -2.02 -6.61 17.53
CA ASP A 192 -3.08 -5.85 18.21
C ASP A 192 -2.88 -4.33 18.11
N ILE A 193 -3.22 -3.76 16.97
CA ILE A 193 -3.18 -2.31 16.74
C ILE A 193 -4.30 -1.53 17.47
N VAL A 194 -5.25 -2.23 18.04
CA VAL A 194 -6.36 -1.62 18.81
C VAL A 194 -5.94 -1.30 20.23
N ASN A 195 -5.31 -2.25 20.92
CA ASN A 195 -4.94 -2.08 22.32
C ASN A 195 -3.44 -1.81 22.53
N ASN A 196 -2.60 -2.08 21.52
CA ASN A 196 -1.15 -1.99 21.64
C ASN A 196 -0.48 -1.45 20.37
N LEU A 197 -0.97 -0.35 19.82
CA LEU A 197 -0.40 0.28 18.61
C LEU A 197 1.08 0.63 18.80
N ASP A 198 1.46 1.25 19.94
CA ASP A 198 2.85 1.61 20.22
C ASP A 198 3.77 0.38 20.20
N GLY A 199 3.36 -0.72 20.85
CA GLY A 199 4.14 -1.97 20.86
C GLY A 199 4.27 -2.59 19.47
N VAL A 200 3.25 -2.53 18.64
CA VAL A 200 3.32 -2.99 17.24
C VAL A 200 4.29 -2.14 16.42
N LEU A 201 4.27 -0.82 16.58
CA LEU A 201 5.21 0.07 15.88
C LEU A 201 6.65 -0.08 16.41
N GLU A 202 6.84 -0.32 17.68
CA GLU A 202 8.16 -0.63 18.27
C GLU A 202 8.72 -1.96 17.73
N GLU A 203 7.87 -2.97 17.62
CA GLU A 203 8.25 -4.26 17.02
C GLU A 203 8.62 -4.10 15.55
N PHE A 204 7.82 -3.37 14.78
CA PHE A 204 8.12 -3.03 13.39
C PHE A 204 9.47 -2.31 13.27
N ASP A 205 9.71 -1.29 14.10
CA ASP A 205 10.94 -0.52 14.10
C ASP A 205 12.16 -1.38 14.44
N ARG A 206 12.04 -2.23 15.43
CA ARG A 206 13.11 -3.16 15.84
C ARG A 206 13.46 -4.18 14.75
N ILE A 207 12.47 -4.71 14.03
CA ILE A 207 12.68 -5.79 13.05
C ILE A 207 13.04 -5.22 11.68
N ILE A 208 12.32 -4.20 11.20
CA ILE A 208 12.44 -3.66 9.84
C ILE A 208 13.13 -2.30 9.82
N GLY A 209 12.77 -1.42 10.75
CA GLY A 209 13.09 0.00 10.74
C GLY A 209 11.90 0.85 10.27
N LEU A 210 11.48 1.79 11.09
CA LEU A 210 10.27 2.59 10.81
C LEU A 210 10.43 3.50 9.57
N GLU A 211 11.66 3.83 9.20
CA GLU A 211 11.97 4.59 7.98
C GLU A 211 11.57 3.85 6.69
N LYS A 212 11.39 2.53 6.76
CA LYS A 212 10.89 1.70 5.65
C LYS A 212 9.37 1.73 5.51
N LEU A 213 8.64 2.18 6.52
CA LEU A 213 7.18 2.32 6.43
C LEU A 213 6.82 3.55 5.59
N LYS A 214 6.32 3.34 4.39
CA LYS A 214 6.08 4.40 3.39
C LYS A 214 4.62 4.71 3.15
N ALA A 215 3.72 3.75 3.36
CA ALA A 215 2.29 3.90 3.17
C ALA A 215 1.52 3.02 4.15
N ILE A 216 0.28 3.39 4.42
CA ILE A 216 -0.64 2.60 5.24
C ILE A 216 -1.95 2.44 4.46
N HIS A 217 -2.36 1.20 4.24
CA HIS A 217 -3.74 0.88 3.89
C HIS A 217 -4.57 0.89 5.17
N LEU A 218 -5.46 1.87 5.28
CA LEU A 218 -6.22 2.14 6.49
C LEU A 218 -7.60 1.48 6.41
N ASN A 219 -7.64 0.19 6.65
CA ASN A 219 -8.83 -0.64 6.52
C ASN A 219 -9.36 -1.12 7.87
N ASP A 220 -10.65 -1.42 7.95
CA ASP A 220 -11.24 -2.20 9.05
C ASP A 220 -11.26 -3.68 8.70
N SER A 221 -11.44 -4.55 9.70
CA SER A 221 -11.54 -5.98 9.48
C SER A 221 -12.87 -6.53 9.99
N LEU A 222 -13.49 -7.41 9.20
CA LEU A 222 -14.65 -8.20 9.62
C LEU A 222 -14.25 -9.32 10.61
N ASN A 223 -12.97 -9.60 10.76
CA ASN A 223 -12.46 -10.74 11.50
C ASN A 223 -11.97 -10.35 12.90
N ASP A 224 -11.94 -11.32 13.79
CA ASP A 224 -11.31 -11.17 15.09
C ASP A 224 -9.77 -11.21 14.94
N LEU A 225 -9.06 -10.66 15.93
CA LEU A 225 -7.59 -10.64 15.99
C LEU A 225 -7.01 -12.05 15.78
N GLY A 226 -6.06 -12.16 14.89
CA GLY A 226 -5.37 -13.42 14.60
C GLY A 226 -6.19 -14.41 13.75
N SER A 227 -7.21 -13.92 13.03
CA SER A 227 -8.00 -14.74 12.08
C SER A 227 -7.57 -14.45 10.64
N PRO A 228 -6.63 -15.18 10.03
CA PRO A 228 -5.97 -14.83 8.77
C PRO A 228 -6.90 -15.01 7.55
N LYS A 229 -7.83 -14.10 7.36
CA LYS A 229 -8.85 -14.14 6.28
C LYS A 229 -8.79 -12.95 5.34
N ALA A 230 -8.22 -11.81 5.76
CA ALA A 230 -8.10 -10.57 4.99
C ALA A 230 -9.44 -10.10 4.38
N ARG A 231 -10.38 -9.72 5.23
CA ARG A 231 -11.69 -9.20 4.79
C ARG A 231 -11.88 -7.78 5.29
N HIS A 232 -11.74 -6.82 4.39
CA HIS A 232 -11.95 -5.41 4.69
C HIS A 232 -13.41 -5.13 5.07
N ALA A 233 -13.59 -4.25 6.04
CA ALA A 233 -14.87 -3.65 6.40
C ALA A 233 -14.80 -2.14 6.21
N ARG A 234 -15.96 -1.50 6.13
CA ARG A 234 -16.05 -0.04 6.21
C ARG A 234 -15.57 0.43 7.58
N ILE A 235 -15.10 1.67 7.62
CA ILE A 235 -14.58 2.26 8.86
C ILE A 235 -15.67 2.29 9.95
N GLY A 236 -15.39 1.65 11.09
CA GLY A 236 -16.33 1.55 12.21
C GLY A 236 -17.33 0.41 12.13
N GLU A 237 -17.38 -0.33 11.03
CA GLU A 237 -18.26 -1.50 10.87
C GLU A 237 -17.54 -2.84 11.15
N GLY A 238 -16.23 -2.80 11.37
CA GLY A 238 -15.41 -3.97 11.67
C GLY A 238 -14.96 -4.05 13.12
N ARG A 239 -14.01 -4.94 13.39
CA ARG A 239 -13.47 -5.26 14.72
C ARG A 239 -12.38 -4.29 15.19
N ILE A 240 -11.74 -3.58 14.27
CA ILE A 240 -10.72 -2.59 14.61
C ILE A 240 -11.38 -1.30 15.14
N GLY A 241 -12.44 -0.84 14.49
CA GLY A 241 -13.25 0.30 14.92
C GLY A 241 -12.63 1.68 14.56
N LEU A 242 -13.44 2.72 14.58
CA LEU A 242 -13.05 4.08 14.19
C LEU A 242 -11.94 4.65 15.11
N GLU A 243 -12.05 4.47 16.42
CA GLU A 243 -11.11 5.05 17.39
C GLU A 243 -9.67 4.57 17.17
N ALA A 244 -9.48 3.28 16.90
CA ALA A 244 -8.14 2.74 16.64
C ALA A 244 -7.51 3.37 15.40
N ARG A 245 -8.29 3.58 14.33
CA ARG A 245 -7.79 4.23 13.12
C ARG A 245 -7.52 5.71 13.31
N VAL A 246 -8.30 6.39 14.12
CA VAL A 246 -8.01 7.78 14.51
C VAL A 246 -6.69 7.84 15.28
N ARG A 247 -6.41 6.87 16.16
CA ARG A 247 -5.09 6.78 16.82
C ARG A 247 -3.96 6.57 15.81
N VAL A 248 -4.18 5.72 14.79
CA VAL A 248 -3.18 5.49 13.72
C VAL A 248 -2.86 6.78 12.97
N ILE A 249 -3.86 7.50 12.45
CA ILE A 249 -3.62 8.72 11.66
C ILE A 249 -3.04 9.88 12.48
N ARG A 250 -3.20 9.84 13.80
CA ARG A 250 -2.68 10.85 14.75
C ARG A 250 -1.33 10.48 15.35
N HIS A 251 -0.85 9.28 15.10
CA HIS A 251 0.37 8.80 15.74
C HIS A 251 1.58 9.59 15.26
N PRO A 252 2.37 10.22 16.15
CA PRO A 252 3.46 11.13 15.74
C PRO A 252 4.55 10.44 14.92
N ARG A 253 4.77 9.14 15.11
CA ARG A 253 5.74 8.36 14.31
C ARG A 253 5.24 8.05 12.88
N LEU A 254 3.98 8.35 12.56
CA LEU A 254 3.35 8.09 11.25
C LEU A 254 3.01 9.38 10.49
N GLU A 255 3.52 10.53 10.95
CA GLU A 255 3.32 11.81 10.28
C GLU A 255 3.87 11.80 8.84
N GLY A 256 3.10 12.37 7.92
CA GLY A 256 3.50 12.50 6.52
C GLY A 256 3.35 11.24 5.67
N ILE A 257 2.99 10.11 6.26
CA ILE A 257 2.70 8.86 5.54
C ILE A 257 1.31 8.95 4.88
N PRO A 258 1.14 8.56 3.61
CA PRO A 258 -0.17 8.48 2.99
C PRO A 258 -0.99 7.32 3.58
N PHE A 259 -2.24 7.63 3.93
CA PHE A 259 -3.25 6.68 4.40
C PHE A 259 -4.27 6.43 3.30
N ILE A 260 -4.44 5.20 2.88
CA ILE A 260 -5.30 4.81 1.76
C ILE A 260 -6.42 3.88 2.24
N LEU A 261 -7.65 4.25 1.93
CA LEU A 261 -8.83 3.44 2.21
C LEU A 261 -9.10 2.48 1.06
N GLU A 262 -9.13 1.20 1.34
CA GLU A 262 -9.58 0.13 0.42
C GLU A 262 -10.87 -0.51 0.93
N THR A 263 -11.62 0.25 1.68
CA THR A 263 -12.90 -0.17 2.26
C THR A 263 -13.92 -0.45 1.17
N PRO A 264 -14.85 -1.41 1.38
CA PRO A 264 -15.86 -1.77 0.38
C PRO A 264 -16.95 -0.68 0.28
N ASN A 265 -16.61 0.41 -0.41
CA ASN A 265 -17.43 1.59 -0.58
C ASN A 265 -17.60 1.97 -2.07
N ASP A 266 -18.51 2.90 -2.29
CA ASP A 266 -18.60 3.74 -3.48
C ASP A 266 -17.97 5.13 -3.21
N ASP A 267 -18.01 6.01 -4.20
CA ASP A 267 -17.44 7.37 -4.08
C ASP A 267 -18.08 8.17 -2.94
N GLU A 268 -19.38 8.05 -2.71
CA GLU A 268 -20.08 8.75 -1.62
C GLU A 268 -19.64 8.22 -0.25
N GLY A 269 -19.49 6.90 -0.13
CA GLY A 269 -19.01 6.25 1.08
C GLY A 269 -17.56 6.63 1.39
N TRP A 270 -16.66 6.62 0.41
CA TRP A 270 -15.28 7.07 0.59
C TRP A 270 -15.17 8.55 0.94
N ALA A 271 -15.99 9.41 0.32
CA ALA A 271 -16.05 10.82 0.67
C ALA A 271 -16.49 11.03 2.12
N ALA A 272 -17.44 10.24 2.60
CA ALA A 272 -17.89 10.27 4.00
C ALA A 272 -16.80 9.80 4.97
N GLU A 273 -16.10 8.70 4.66
CA GLU A 273 -14.99 8.19 5.47
C GLU A 273 -13.80 9.16 5.52
N ASN A 274 -13.39 9.71 4.38
CA ASN A 274 -12.34 10.73 4.32
C ASN A 274 -12.67 11.95 5.17
N ARG A 275 -13.92 12.43 5.09
CA ARG A 275 -14.39 13.56 5.91
C ARG A 275 -14.34 13.25 7.40
N THR A 276 -14.87 12.10 7.80
CA THR A 276 -14.89 11.65 9.20
C THR A 276 -13.48 11.60 9.79
N LEU A 277 -12.54 11.03 9.05
CA LEU A 277 -11.15 10.91 9.50
C LEU A 277 -10.43 12.26 9.54
N ARG A 278 -10.65 13.16 8.56
CA ARG A 278 -10.09 14.53 8.59
C ARG A 278 -10.62 15.33 9.76
N GLU A 279 -11.92 15.34 9.99
CA GLU A 279 -12.52 16.02 11.14
C GLU A 279 -11.98 15.48 12.46
N ALA A 280 -11.82 14.17 12.57
CA ALA A 280 -11.22 13.56 13.75
C ALA A 280 -9.74 13.98 13.91
N TYR A 281 -8.98 14.07 12.83
CA TYR A 281 -7.59 14.54 12.85
C TYR A 281 -7.47 16.00 13.32
N GLU A 282 -8.35 16.88 12.87
CA GLU A 282 -8.33 18.30 13.18
C GLU A 282 -8.77 18.65 14.62
N LYS A 283 -9.68 17.87 15.20
CA LYS A 283 -10.23 18.08 16.56
C LYS A 283 -9.27 17.74 17.72
N SER A 284 -8.02 17.44 17.45
CA SER A 284 -7.02 17.01 18.45
C SER A 284 -6.22 18.17 19.06
#